data_8ea76a70de76f4625bd1b41a8737b3f5
#
_entry.id   8ea76a70de76f4625bd1b41a8737b3f5
#
_cell.length_a   1.000
_cell.length_b   1.000
_cell.length_c   1.000
_cell.angle_alpha   90.00
_cell.angle_beta   90.00
_cell.angle_gamma   90.00
#
_symmetry.space_group_name_H-M   'P 1'
#
loop_
_entity.id
_entity.type
_entity.pdbx_description
1 polymer ?
#
loop_
_entity_poly.entity_id
_entity_poly.type
_entity_poly.pdbx_seq_one_letter_code
_entity_poly.pdbx_strand_id
1 'polypeptide(L)'
;MALDRERLMQVLDRAHSGPICEPFKWDTEVIPQTIAAALRKYDLVKTCDPANPVNQSDELADRFFQAGFDVAVEVGMLCLDTQRIIKFSREEIRYGLDAAPAEFTLGEGEEKVVFRHRGLDDPFPPVWVAPLSIAVEEPLFIPIVEGILRERVVDCLEGPSLQTIWGSKLRAGSPYELLAGKLQADLNYEAIRRAGREGIGMYAVGTAPTHYGVLGGYGIPGGYKPERDIVLLLTPVEMKTTYEVLHKLCQTYNCGGITYGGSWSMIGGYAGGPEGAAVSCIACTLLLYTAYQASNGAS
;
A
#
# COMPACT_ATOMS: atom_id res chain seq x y z
N MET A 1 -4.51 -7.91 17.86
CA MET A 1 -5.36 -6.71 17.96
C MET A 1 -6.74 -7.09 17.40
N ALA A 2 -7.85 -6.70 18.03
CA ALA A 2 -9.17 -7.00 17.46
C ALA A 2 -9.36 -6.16 16.19
N LEU A 3 -9.82 -6.80 15.12
CA LEU A 3 -10.13 -6.12 13.87
C LEU A 3 -11.27 -5.12 14.09
N ASP A 4 -11.10 -3.88 13.68
CA ASP A 4 -12.11 -2.83 13.88
C ASP A 4 -13.19 -2.88 12.77
N ARG A 5 -14.16 -3.77 12.98
CA ARG A 5 -15.30 -3.93 12.06
C ARG A 5 -16.11 -2.64 11.91
N GLU A 6 -16.27 -1.87 12.97
CA GLU A 6 -17.06 -0.65 12.93
C GLU A 6 -16.40 0.37 11.98
N ARG A 7 -15.09 0.55 12.08
CA ARG A 7 -14.35 1.44 11.18
C ARG A 7 -14.40 0.95 9.72
N LEU A 8 -14.23 -0.35 9.49
CA LEU A 8 -14.36 -0.89 8.13
C LEU A 8 -15.74 -0.53 7.55
N MET A 9 -16.81 -0.77 8.31
CA MET A 9 -18.15 -0.44 7.84
C MET A 9 -18.34 1.06 7.62
N GLN A 10 -17.81 1.93 8.48
CA GLN A 10 -17.85 3.37 8.28
C GLN A 10 -17.16 3.80 6.98
N VAL A 11 -16.02 3.21 6.64
CA VAL A 11 -15.31 3.49 5.38
C VAL A 11 -16.17 3.08 4.19
N LEU A 12 -16.72 1.86 4.21
CA LEU A 12 -17.56 1.35 3.13
C LEU A 12 -18.86 2.16 2.97
N ASP A 13 -19.53 2.50 4.06
CA ASP A 13 -20.75 3.32 4.03
C ASP A 13 -20.47 4.73 3.48
N ARG A 14 -19.37 5.36 3.90
CA ARG A 14 -18.97 6.68 3.38
C ARG A 14 -18.57 6.64 1.90
N ALA A 15 -18.02 5.52 1.43
CA ALA A 15 -17.76 5.33 0.00
C ALA A 15 -19.05 5.32 -0.83
N HIS A 16 -20.23 5.08 -0.22
CA HIS A 16 -21.54 5.10 -0.87
C HIS A 16 -22.38 6.34 -0.57
N SER A 17 -22.18 6.98 0.60
CA SER A 17 -23.03 8.07 1.08
C SER A 17 -22.33 9.43 1.14
N GLY A 18 -21.02 9.48 0.98
CA GLY A 18 -20.23 10.72 1.05
C GLY A 18 -20.56 11.74 -0.04
N PRO A 19 -20.03 12.96 0.05
CA PRO A 19 -20.23 14.00 -0.97
C PRO A 19 -19.76 13.52 -2.34
N ILE A 20 -20.48 13.91 -3.40
CA ILE A 20 -20.12 13.58 -4.78
C ILE A 20 -19.03 14.51 -5.27
N CYS A 21 -18.02 13.95 -5.94
CA CYS A 21 -17.00 14.69 -6.66
C CYS A 21 -16.56 13.91 -7.90
N GLU A 22 -16.60 14.54 -9.05
CA GLU A 22 -16.10 13.95 -10.29
C GLU A 22 -14.57 13.82 -10.25
N PRO A 23 -13.99 12.73 -10.74
CA PRO A 23 -12.54 12.52 -10.73
C PRO A 23 -11.76 13.63 -11.45
N PHE A 24 -12.26 14.14 -12.56
CA PHE A 24 -11.61 15.24 -13.28
C PHE A 24 -11.57 16.52 -12.42
N LYS A 25 -12.68 16.88 -11.78
CA LYS A 25 -12.73 18.02 -10.86
C LYS A 25 -11.82 17.83 -9.65
N TRP A 26 -11.76 16.61 -9.13
CA TRP A 26 -10.84 16.27 -8.03
C TRP A 26 -9.40 16.59 -8.42
N ASP A 27 -8.96 16.09 -9.56
CA ASP A 27 -7.58 16.20 -10.03
C ASP A 27 -7.21 17.63 -10.46
N THR A 28 -8.12 18.36 -11.10
CA THR A 28 -7.78 19.66 -11.71
C THR A 28 -8.14 20.87 -10.84
N GLU A 29 -9.02 20.71 -9.86
CA GLU A 29 -9.48 21.83 -9.02
C GLU A 29 -9.23 21.55 -7.54
N VAL A 30 -9.78 20.46 -6.98
CA VAL A 30 -9.77 20.22 -5.54
C VAL A 30 -8.33 20.04 -5.03
N ILE A 31 -7.58 19.12 -5.60
CA ILE A 31 -6.21 18.85 -5.17
C ILE A 31 -5.29 20.04 -5.37
N PRO A 32 -5.17 20.64 -6.57
CA PRO A 32 -4.25 21.76 -6.77
C PRO A 32 -4.57 22.97 -5.87
N GLN A 33 -5.84 23.30 -5.68
CA GLN A 33 -6.25 24.45 -4.89
C GLN A 33 -5.99 24.23 -3.40
N THR A 34 -6.31 23.05 -2.86
CA THR A 34 -6.11 22.73 -1.45
C THR A 34 -4.62 22.66 -1.12
N ILE A 35 -3.83 21.97 -1.94
CA ILE A 35 -2.37 21.90 -1.76
C ILE A 35 -1.75 23.29 -1.82
N ALA A 36 -2.08 24.12 -2.82
CA ALA A 36 -1.55 25.47 -2.93
C ALA A 36 -1.95 26.37 -1.74
N ALA A 37 -3.15 26.20 -1.19
CA ALA A 37 -3.58 26.89 0.01
C ALA A 37 -2.78 26.45 1.25
N ALA A 38 -2.57 25.16 1.43
CA ALA A 38 -1.77 24.60 2.50
C ALA A 38 -0.30 25.04 2.44
N LEU A 39 0.32 25.01 1.26
CA LEU A 39 1.69 25.50 1.07
C LEU A 39 1.86 26.98 1.48
N ARG A 40 0.88 27.83 1.15
CA ARG A 40 0.88 29.25 1.57
C ARG A 40 0.65 29.39 3.08
N LYS A 41 -0.32 28.65 3.64
CA LYS A 41 -0.67 28.73 5.06
C LYS A 41 0.50 28.38 5.98
N TYR A 42 1.29 27.40 5.58
CA TYR A 42 2.41 26.86 6.36
C TYR A 42 3.78 27.39 5.91
N ASP A 43 3.81 28.39 5.01
CA ASP A 43 5.04 28.97 4.48
C ASP A 43 6.02 27.94 3.91
N LEU A 44 5.48 27.05 3.06
CA LEU A 44 6.22 25.95 2.46
C LEU A 44 6.62 26.18 0.99
N VAL A 45 6.21 27.31 0.42
CA VAL A 45 6.49 27.61 -0.99
C VAL A 45 7.99 27.83 -1.18
N LYS A 46 8.61 27.09 -2.14
CA LYS A 46 10.04 27.16 -2.47
C LYS A 46 10.98 26.80 -1.31
N THR A 47 10.58 25.88 -0.46
CA THR A 47 11.44 25.35 0.61
C THR A 47 12.32 24.20 0.16
N CYS A 48 12.07 23.60 -1.00
CA CYS A 48 12.94 22.58 -1.58
C CYS A 48 14.20 23.23 -2.14
N ASP A 49 15.36 22.83 -1.63
CA ASP A 49 16.66 23.18 -2.16
C ASP A 49 17.19 22.04 -3.05
N PRO A 50 17.28 22.23 -4.39
CA PRO A 50 17.79 21.17 -5.27
C PRO A 50 19.24 20.77 -5.00
N ALA A 51 20.04 21.63 -4.35
CA ALA A 51 21.40 21.30 -3.96
C ALA A 51 21.47 20.44 -2.69
N ASN A 52 20.44 20.55 -1.83
CA ASN A 52 20.30 19.77 -0.58
C ASN A 52 18.86 19.23 -0.49
N PRO A 53 18.50 18.24 -1.30
CA PRO A 53 17.10 17.79 -1.43
C PRO A 53 16.57 17.03 -0.19
N VAL A 54 17.46 16.57 0.70
CA VAL A 54 17.09 15.88 1.93
C VAL A 54 16.95 16.90 3.06
N ASN A 55 15.74 17.07 3.54
CA ASN A 55 15.48 17.95 4.69
C ASN A 55 16.14 17.41 5.97
N GLN A 56 16.80 18.30 6.71
CA GLN A 56 17.42 18.02 8.02
C GLN A 56 16.84 18.90 9.13
N SER A 57 15.78 19.68 8.85
CA SER A 57 15.13 20.55 9.83
C SER A 57 13.84 19.93 10.34
N ASP A 58 13.79 19.62 11.63
CA ASP A 58 12.60 19.11 12.29
C ASP A 58 11.45 20.12 12.22
N GLU A 59 11.73 21.42 12.38
CA GLU A 59 10.74 22.50 12.25
C GLU A 59 10.07 22.50 10.87
N LEU A 60 10.87 22.32 9.81
CA LEU A 60 10.34 22.24 8.46
C LEU A 60 9.52 20.95 8.27
N ALA A 61 9.98 19.81 8.80
CA ALA A 61 9.25 18.55 8.77
C ALA A 61 7.90 18.68 9.48
N ASP A 62 7.84 19.29 10.66
CA ASP A 62 6.61 19.53 11.42
C ASP A 62 5.61 20.41 10.63
N ARG A 63 6.08 21.43 9.95
CA ARG A 63 5.23 22.29 9.09
C ARG A 63 4.65 21.51 7.93
N PHE A 64 5.43 20.64 7.28
CA PHE A 64 4.95 19.74 6.24
C PHE A 64 3.92 18.76 6.78
N PHE A 65 4.17 18.17 7.96
CA PHE A 65 3.22 17.27 8.62
C PHE A 65 1.89 17.96 8.91
N GLN A 66 1.91 19.16 9.51
CA GLN A 66 0.69 19.93 9.79
C GLN A 66 -0.08 20.29 8.52
N ALA A 67 0.63 20.67 7.45
CA ALA A 67 0.02 20.95 6.16
C ALA A 67 -0.66 19.69 5.58
N GLY A 68 0.02 18.56 5.57
CA GLY A 68 -0.55 17.28 5.10
C GLY A 68 -1.73 16.82 5.96
N PHE A 69 -1.66 17.01 7.28
CA PHE A 69 -2.76 16.69 8.18
C PHE A 69 -4.01 17.53 7.89
N ASP A 70 -3.86 18.84 7.72
CA ASP A 70 -4.99 19.72 7.40
C ASP A 70 -5.58 19.38 6.03
N VAL A 71 -4.75 19.08 5.03
CA VAL A 71 -5.19 18.62 3.71
C VAL A 71 -5.99 17.31 3.83
N ALA A 72 -5.51 16.33 4.58
CA ALA A 72 -6.22 15.07 4.79
C ALA A 72 -7.62 15.26 5.39
N VAL A 73 -7.75 16.14 6.40
CA VAL A 73 -9.04 16.50 7.01
C VAL A 73 -9.94 17.21 6.00
N GLU A 74 -9.38 18.15 5.24
CA GLU A 74 -10.16 18.99 4.32
C GLU A 74 -10.68 18.20 3.13
N VAL A 75 -9.85 17.36 2.50
CA VAL A 75 -10.24 16.67 1.26
C VAL A 75 -10.82 15.28 1.51
N GLY A 76 -10.27 14.49 2.44
CA GLY A 76 -10.62 13.08 2.59
C GLY A 76 -10.08 12.23 1.45
N MET A 77 -10.76 11.13 1.12
CA MET A 77 -10.35 10.17 0.08
C MET A 77 -11.47 9.97 -0.94
N LEU A 78 -11.20 10.19 -2.23
CA LEU A 78 -12.18 9.98 -3.30
C LEU A 78 -12.22 8.50 -3.70
N CYS A 79 -13.39 7.86 -3.57
CA CYS A 79 -13.66 6.55 -4.18
C CYS A 79 -14.04 6.74 -5.65
N LEU A 80 -13.19 6.24 -6.57
CA LEU A 80 -13.39 6.45 -8.01
C LEU A 80 -14.62 5.74 -8.54
N ASP A 81 -14.98 4.56 -8.01
CA ASP A 81 -16.10 3.76 -8.51
C ASP A 81 -17.45 4.40 -8.19
N THR A 82 -17.56 5.08 -7.07
CA THR A 82 -18.81 5.74 -6.63
C THR A 82 -18.79 7.25 -6.85
N GLN A 83 -17.63 7.83 -7.16
CA GLN A 83 -17.40 9.27 -7.23
C GLN A 83 -17.78 9.99 -5.93
N ARG A 84 -17.58 9.31 -4.78
CA ARG A 84 -17.89 9.84 -3.47
C ARG A 84 -16.66 9.99 -2.61
N ILE A 85 -16.68 11.03 -1.78
CA ILE A 85 -15.56 11.34 -0.88
C ILE A 85 -15.80 10.68 0.47
N ILE A 86 -14.87 9.83 0.88
CA ILE A 86 -14.79 9.27 2.23
C ILE A 86 -14.15 10.34 3.11
N LYS A 87 -14.97 11.04 3.90
CA LYS A 87 -14.50 12.08 4.81
C LYS A 87 -14.15 11.50 6.17
N PHE A 88 -13.10 12.03 6.77
CA PHE A 88 -12.66 11.71 8.13
C PHE A 88 -12.57 12.97 8.97
N SER A 89 -12.95 12.91 10.24
CA SER A 89 -12.72 13.99 11.17
C SER A 89 -11.24 14.07 11.58
N ARG A 90 -10.86 15.19 12.17
CA ARG A 90 -9.52 15.39 12.73
C ARG A 90 -9.18 14.35 13.80
N GLU A 91 -10.15 14.01 14.61
CA GLU A 91 -10.05 13.02 15.68
C GLU A 91 -9.89 11.60 15.12
N GLU A 92 -10.62 11.27 14.05
CA GLU A 92 -10.47 9.96 13.37
C GLU A 92 -9.09 9.79 12.76
N ILE A 93 -8.56 10.84 12.10
CA ILE A 93 -7.21 10.80 11.52
C ILE A 93 -6.15 10.69 12.61
N ARG A 94 -6.29 11.43 13.71
CA ARG A 94 -5.37 11.34 14.84
C ARG A 94 -5.41 9.95 15.49
N TYR A 95 -6.61 9.43 15.74
CA TYR A 95 -6.77 8.06 16.23
C TYR A 95 -6.14 7.04 15.26
N GLY A 96 -6.34 7.24 13.96
CA GLY A 96 -5.72 6.42 12.92
C GLY A 96 -4.21 6.36 13.04
N LEU A 97 -3.57 7.51 13.20
CA LEU A 97 -2.12 7.63 13.38
C LEU A 97 -1.64 6.99 14.69
N ASP A 98 -2.33 7.30 15.82
CA ASP A 98 -1.95 6.82 17.15
C ASP A 98 -2.12 5.29 17.29
N ALA A 99 -3.10 4.71 16.59
CA ALA A 99 -3.38 3.27 16.62
C ALA A 99 -2.57 2.47 15.57
N ALA A 100 -1.84 3.15 14.67
CA ALA A 100 -0.97 2.47 13.71
C ALA A 100 0.08 1.64 14.44
N PRO A 101 0.32 0.37 14.04
CA PRO A 101 1.32 -0.45 14.69
C PRO A 101 2.71 0.14 14.45
N ALA A 102 3.49 0.31 15.53
CA ALA A 102 4.87 0.77 15.44
C ALA A 102 5.80 -0.28 14.81
N GLU A 103 5.39 -1.55 14.85
CA GLU A 103 6.10 -2.67 14.27
C GLU A 103 5.13 -3.78 13.85
N PHE A 104 5.55 -4.58 12.90
CA PHE A 104 4.89 -5.82 12.50
C PHE A 104 5.93 -6.87 12.13
N THR A 105 5.53 -8.12 12.10
CA THR A 105 6.43 -9.22 11.81
C THR A 105 5.98 -9.99 10.58
N LEU A 106 6.89 -10.26 9.67
CA LEU A 106 6.70 -11.17 8.54
C LEU A 106 7.58 -12.40 8.69
N GLY A 107 7.21 -13.46 8.00
CA GLY A 107 7.91 -14.73 8.05
C GLY A 107 7.58 -15.56 9.28
N GLU A 108 8.16 -16.76 9.33
CA GLU A 108 8.03 -17.73 10.42
C GLU A 108 9.36 -18.43 10.72
N GLY A 109 9.51 -18.98 11.94
CA GLY A 109 10.71 -19.70 12.33
C GLY A 109 11.97 -18.82 12.32
N GLU A 110 13.05 -19.32 11.70
CA GLU A 110 14.34 -18.63 11.58
C GLU A 110 14.34 -17.48 10.58
N GLU A 111 13.37 -17.47 9.66
CA GLU A 111 13.18 -16.43 8.64
C GLU A 111 12.24 -15.28 9.10
N LYS A 112 11.95 -15.23 10.39
CA LYS A 112 11.09 -14.21 10.98
C LYS A 112 11.80 -12.87 11.09
N VAL A 113 11.24 -11.82 10.49
CA VAL A 113 11.79 -10.46 10.49
C VAL A 113 10.79 -9.48 11.05
N VAL A 114 11.25 -8.60 11.95
CA VAL A 114 10.46 -7.50 12.51
C VAL A 114 10.69 -6.25 11.67
N PHE A 115 9.62 -5.75 11.08
CA PHE A 115 9.58 -4.46 10.42
C PHE A 115 9.10 -3.40 11.42
N ARG A 116 9.88 -2.35 11.60
CA ARG A 116 9.60 -1.28 12.56
C ARG A 116 9.97 0.08 11.97
N HIS A 117 9.45 1.13 12.59
CA HIS A 117 9.94 2.48 12.34
C HIS A 117 11.45 2.55 12.57
N ARG A 118 12.16 3.22 11.68
CA ARG A 118 13.63 3.33 11.69
C ARG A 118 14.07 4.76 11.83
N GLY A 119 15.12 4.95 12.62
CA GLY A 119 15.89 6.18 12.64
C GLY A 119 16.81 6.28 11.41
N LEU A 120 17.31 7.48 11.16
CA LEU A 120 18.27 7.72 10.06
C LEU A 120 19.58 6.94 10.23
N ASP A 121 19.95 6.61 11.48
CA ASP A 121 21.20 5.94 11.85
C ASP A 121 21.04 4.41 11.99
N ASP A 122 19.88 3.84 11.72
CA ASP A 122 19.67 2.40 11.78
C ASP A 122 20.52 1.69 10.71
N PRO A 123 21.52 0.87 11.10
CA PRO A 123 22.52 0.36 10.17
C PRO A 123 22.01 -0.72 9.22
N PHE A 124 20.96 -1.45 9.63
CA PHE A 124 20.44 -2.61 8.89
C PHE A 124 18.94 -2.51 8.70
N PRO A 125 18.48 -1.93 7.58
CA PRO A 125 17.06 -1.99 7.22
C PRO A 125 16.68 -3.40 6.83
N PRO A 126 15.43 -3.86 7.13
CA PRO A 126 14.87 -5.02 6.47
C PRO A 126 14.87 -4.82 4.96
N VAL A 127 15.27 -5.86 4.23
CA VAL A 127 15.38 -5.82 2.77
C VAL A 127 14.13 -6.46 2.15
N TRP A 128 13.34 -5.61 1.55
CA TRP A 128 12.17 -6.00 0.78
C TRP A 128 12.52 -6.01 -0.71
N VAL A 129 12.44 -7.16 -1.33
CA VAL A 129 12.72 -7.29 -2.75
C VAL A 129 11.43 -7.43 -3.54
N ALA A 130 11.19 -6.49 -4.43
CA ALA A 130 10.13 -6.57 -5.42
C ALA A 130 10.71 -6.94 -6.79
N PRO A 131 10.05 -7.78 -7.59
CA PRO A 131 10.55 -8.28 -8.86
C PRO A 131 10.34 -7.30 -10.01
N LEU A 132 10.50 -6.02 -9.77
CA LEU A 132 10.47 -4.97 -10.79
C LEU A 132 9.15 -4.89 -11.58
N SER A 133 8.05 -5.39 -11.03
CA SER A 133 6.73 -5.42 -11.69
C SER A 133 6.76 -6.08 -13.08
N ILE A 134 7.63 -7.08 -13.26
CA ILE A 134 7.71 -7.82 -14.52
C ILE A 134 6.71 -8.95 -14.56
N ALA A 135 6.18 -9.20 -15.76
CA ALA A 135 5.39 -10.38 -16.05
C ALA A 135 6.23 -11.42 -16.80
N VAL A 136 6.19 -12.67 -16.36
CA VAL A 136 6.99 -13.76 -16.89
C VAL A 136 6.13 -14.97 -17.26
N GLU A 137 6.59 -15.78 -18.17
CA GLU A 137 6.01 -17.10 -18.43
C GLU A 137 6.28 -18.07 -17.27
N GLU A 138 5.39 -19.01 -17.04
CA GLU A 138 5.47 -19.98 -15.93
C GLU A 138 6.85 -20.66 -15.78
N PRO A 139 7.53 -21.10 -16.84
CA PRO A 139 8.84 -21.75 -16.73
C PRO A 139 9.95 -20.86 -16.14
N LEU A 140 9.81 -19.53 -16.28
CA LEU A 140 10.80 -18.56 -15.79
C LEU A 140 10.54 -18.13 -14.34
N PHE A 141 9.34 -18.39 -13.82
CA PHE A 141 8.94 -17.90 -12.51
C PHE A 141 9.85 -18.44 -11.38
N ILE A 142 9.92 -19.76 -11.26
CA ILE A 142 10.71 -20.41 -10.21
C ILE A 142 12.20 -20.05 -10.29
N PRO A 143 12.89 -20.13 -11.45
CA PRO A 143 14.30 -19.76 -11.54
C PRO A 143 14.60 -18.31 -11.10
N ILE A 144 13.72 -17.37 -11.42
CA ILE A 144 13.88 -15.96 -11.03
C ILE A 144 13.73 -15.81 -9.51
N VAL A 145 12.65 -16.34 -8.96
CA VAL A 145 12.37 -16.25 -7.52
C VAL A 145 13.43 -16.98 -6.69
N GLU A 146 13.82 -18.19 -7.10
CA GLU A 146 14.90 -18.94 -6.45
C GLU A 146 16.23 -18.18 -6.49
N GLY A 147 16.57 -17.57 -7.62
CA GLY A 147 17.78 -16.77 -7.76
C GLY A 147 17.83 -15.59 -6.79
N ILE A 148 16.71 -14.88 -6.64
CA ILE A 148 16.58 -13.78 -5.67
C ILE A 148 16.72 -14.30 -4.23
N LEU A 149 16.05 -15.39 -3.89
CA LEU A 149 16.03 -15.94 -2.52
C LEU A 149 17.36 -16.57 -2.08
N ARG A 150 18.27 -16.86 -2.98
CA ARG A 150 19.65 -17.27 -2.66
C ARG A 150 20.45 -16.14 -2.00
N GLU A 151 20.05 -14.89 -2.23
CA GLU A 151 20.62 -13.73 -1.55
C GLU A 151 20.08 -13.65 -0.12
N ARG A 152 20.93 -13.97 0.86
CA ARG A 152 20.53 -14.04 2.28
C ARG A 152 20.12 -12.70 2.90
N VAL A 153 20.42 -11.61 2.24
CA VAL A 153 20.02 -10.26 2.65
C VAL A 153 18.52 -10.00 2.43
N VAL A 154 17.82 -10.83 1.67
CA VAL A 154 16.39 -10.66 1.38
C VAL A 154 15.56 -11.11 2.57
N ASP A 155 14.77 -10.22 3.14
CA ASP A 155 13.91 -10.45 4.30
C ASP A 155 12.44 -10.66 3.94
N CYS A 156 11.99 -10.10 2.82
CA CYS A 156 10.64 -10.27 2.30
C CYS A 156 10.66 -10.24 0.78
N LEU A 157 9.89 -11.10 0.16
CA LEU A 157 9.85 -11.24 -1.30
C LEU A 157 8.47 -11.00 -1.89
N GLU A 158 8.43 -10.21 -2.96
CA GLU A 158 7.34 -10.16 -3.92
C GLU A 158 7.75 -10.95 -5.18
N GLY A 159 6.99 -11.98 -5.57
CA GLY A 159 7.23 -12.74 -6.80
C GLY A 159 6.83 -11.96 -8.06
N PRO A 160 7.30 -12.33 -9.27
CA PRO A 160 6.88 -11.72 -10.52
C PRO A 160 5.41 -11.98 -10.85
N SER A 161 4.86 -11.23 -11.80
CA SER A 161 3.53 -11.52 -12.38
C SER A 161 3.61 -12.71 -13.34
N LEU A 162 2.51 -13.47 -13.46
CA LEU A 162 2.36 -14.50 -14.48
C LEU A 162 1.79 -13.92 -15.77
N GLN A 163 2.37 -14.26 -16.92
CA GLN A 163 1.78 -13.98 -18.24
C GLN A 163 0.80 -15.06 -18.65
N THR A 164 1.03 -16.29 -18.20
CA THR A 164 0.22 -17.46 -18.54
C THR A 164 -0.14 -18.25 -17.29
N ILE A 165 -1.21 -19.01 -17.37
CA ILE A 165 -1.58 -20.06 -16.40
C ILE A 165 -1.88 -21.34 -17.18
N TRP A 166 -1.15 -22.40 -16.88
CA TRP A 166 -1.29 -23.71 -17.56
C TRP A 166 -1.32 -23.58 -19.08
N GLY A 167 -0.40 -22.74 -19.62
CA GLY A 167 -0.29 -22.47 -21.06
C GLY A 167 -1.32 -21.52 -21.65
N SER A 168 -2.30 -21.05 -20.87
CA SER A 168 -3.30 -20.06 -21.31
C SER A 168 -2.87 -18.65 -20.93
N LYS A 169 -3.06 -17.68 -21.84
CA LYS A 169 -2.75 -16.27 -21.55
C LYS A 169 -3.60 -15.75 -20.40
N LEU A 170 -2.97 -15.14 -19.41
CA LEU A 170 -3.65 -14.46 -18.31
C LEU A 170 -4.41 -13.24 -18.84
N ARG A 171 -5.65 -13.08 -18.38
CA ARG A 171 -6.51 -11.94 -18.70
C ARG A 171 -6.91 -11.24 -17.41
N ALA A 172 -6.52 -9.99 -17.28
CA ALA A 172 -6.85 -9.16 -16.13
C ALA A 172 -8.38 -9.04 -15.92
N GLY A 173 -8.81 -9.00 -14.68
CA GLY A 173 -10.22 -8.86 -14.32
C GLY A 173 -11.10 -10.07 -14.68
N SER A 174 -10.50 -11.23 -14.94
CA SER A 174 -11.23 -12.43 -15.35
C SER A 174 -11.00 -13.59 -14.37
N PRO A 175 -11.79 -14.71 -14.47
CA PRO A 175 -11.56 -15.91 -13.64
C PRO A 175 -10.16 -16.50 -13.73
N TYR A 176 -9.43 -16.29 -14.84
CA TYR A 176 -8.03 -16.69 -14.96
C TYR A 176 -7.15 -16.07 -13.88
N GLU A 177 -7.38 -14.82 -13.54
CA GLU A 177 -6.58 -14.11 -12.53
C GLU A 177 -6.82 -14.65 -11.12
N LEU A 178 -8.05 -15.08 -10.80
CA LEU A 178 -8.35 -15.77 -9.55
C LEU A 178 -7.54 -17.07 -9.41
N LEU A 179 -7.49 -17.86 -10.49
CA LEU A 179 -6.69 -19.09 -10.53
C LEU A 179 -5.18 -18.80 -10.48
N ALA A 180 -4.74 -17.72 -11.15
CA ALA A 180 -3.34 -17.30 -11.15
C ALA A 180 -2.85 -16.92 -9.77
N GLY A 181 -3.68 -16.33 -8.91
CA GLY A 181 -3.32 -16.03 -7.52
C GLY A 181 -2.88 -17.27 -6.74
N LYS A 182 -3.61 -18.38 -6.87
CA LYS A 182 -3.24 -19.65 -6.25
C LYS A 182 -1.99 -20.27 -6.88
N LEU A 183 -1.93 -20.29 -8.22
CA LEU A 183 -0.76 -20.82 -8.94
C LEU A 183 0.51 -20.04 -8.57
N GLN A 184 0.42 -18.72 -8.43
CA GLN A 184 1.55 -17.89 -8.03
C GLN A 184 2.04 -18.23 -6.61
N ALA A 185 1.13 -18.50 -5.67
CA ALA A 185 1.50 -18.98 -4.34
C ALA A 185 2.24 -20.32 -4.42
N ASP A 186 1.75 -21.27 -5.21
CA ASP A 186 2.38 -22.58 -5.38
C ASP A 186 3.81 -22.47 -5.95
N LEU A 187 3.98 -21.64 -6.99
CA LEU A 187 5.29 -21.41 -7.61
C LEU A 187 6.27 -20.70 -6.65
N ASN A 188 5.79 -19.73 -5.87
CA ASN A 188 6.61 -19.09 -4.85
C ASN A 188 7.05 -20.09 -3.77
N TYR A 189 6.15 -20.91 -3.25
CA TYR A 189 6.51 -21.92 -2.25
C TYR A 189 7.50 -22.96 -2.77
N GLU A 190 7.37 -23.37 -4.01
CA GLU A 190 8.36 -24.26 -4.63
C GLU A 190 9.74 -23.59 -4.75
N ALA A 191 9.79 -22.32 -5.18
CA ALA A 191 11.04 -21.57 -5.25
C ALA A 191 11.67 -21.35 -3.86
N ILE A 192 10.85 -21.00 -2.86
CA ILE A 192 11.26 -20.86 -1.46
C ILE A 192 11.88 -22.16 -0.94
N ARG A 193 11.23 -23.29 -1.18
CA ARG A 193 11.74 -24.61 -0.79
C ARG A 193 13.08 -24.93 -1.46
N ARG A 194 13.22 -24.66 -2.76
CA ARG A 194 14.48 -24.87 -3.49
C ARG A 194 15.62 -24.00 -2.99
N ALA A 195 15.30 -22.78 -2.55
CA ALA A 195 16.28 -21.86 -1.98
C ALA A 195 16.62 -22.15 -0.50
N GLY A 196 15.88 -23.06 0.17
CA GLY A 196 16.04 -23.36 1.59
C GLY A 196 15.65 -22.17 2.48
N ARG A 197 14.54 -21.50 2.15
CA ARG A 197 14.01 -20.30 2.81
C ARG A 197 12.54 -20.46 3.24
N GLU A 198 12.13 -21.65 3.69
CA GLU A 198 10.74 -22.05 3.90
C GLU A 198 9.92 -21.12 4.80
N GLY A 199 10.56 -20.37 5.65
CA GLY A 199 9.91 -19.43 6.58
C GLY A 199 9.80 -18.00 6.09
N ILE A 200 10.37 -17.62 4.96
CA ILE A 200 10.44 -16.22 4.52
C ILE A 200 9.04 -15.61 4.33
N GLY A 201 8.89 -14.36 4.76
CA GLY A 201 7.68 -13.58 4.54
C GLY A 201 7.47 -13.22 3.06
N MET A 202 6.23 -13.24 2.63
CA MET A 202 5.86 -12.94 1.25
C MET A 202 4.98 -11.70 1.17
N TYR A 203 5.17 -10.98 0.10
CA TYR A 203 4.28 -9.94 -0.34
C TYR A 203 3.24 -10.57 -1.27
N ALA A 204 2.05 -10.81 -0.72
CA ALA A 204 1.07 -11.63 -1.39
C ALA A 204 0.49 -10.95 -2.62
N VAL A 205 0.79 -11.50 -3.80
CA VAL A 205 0.16 -11.17 -5.09
C VAL A 205 0.21 -9.67 -5.42
N GLY A 206 1.28 -8.99 -5.03
CA GLY A 206 1.47 -7.59 -5.42
C GLY A 206 1.52 -7.38 -6.92
N THR A 207 1.78 -8.43 -7.67
CA THR A 207 1.94 -8.43 -9.12
C THR A 207 0.69 -8.82 -9.90
N ALA A 208 -0.43 -9.13 -9.22
CA ALA A 208 -1.69 -9.36 -9.93
C ALA A 208 -2.20 -8.04 -10.54
N PRO A 209 -2.68 -8.06 -11.79
CA PRO A 209 -3.19 -6.85 -12.43
C PRO A 209 -4.38 -6.22 -11.70
N THR A 210 -5.21 -7.04 -11.03
CA THR A 210 -6.37 -6.59 -10.26
C THR A 210 -6.45 -7.29 -8.90
N HIS A 211 -7.46 -6.97 -8.12
CA HIS A 211 -7.73 -7.59 -6.81
C HIS A 211 -8.01 -9.10 -6.85
N TYR A 212 -8.43 -9.64 -7.99
CA TYR A 212 -8.79 -11.07 -8.10
C TYR A 212 -7.61 -12.00 -7.82
N GLY A 213 -6.38 -11.59 -8.10
CA GLY A 213 -5.20 -12.37 -7.73
C GLY A 213 -5.07 -12.51 -6.22
N VAL A 214 -5.30 -11.44 -5.46
CA VAL A 214 -5.30 -11.47 -3.99
C VAL A 214 -6.43 -12.36 -3.47
N LEU A 215 -7.66 -12.20 -3.99
CA LEU A 215 -8.80 -13.04 -3.59
C LEU A 215 -8.56 -14.53 -3.88
N GLY A 216 -7.86 -14.84 -4.96
CA GLY A 216 -7.54 -16.21 -5.36
C GLY A 216 -6.31 -16.81 -4.69
N GLY A 217 -5.46 -16.01 -4.02
CA GLY A 217 -4.18 -16.47 -3.48
C GLY A 217 -4.00 -16.27 -1.97
N TYR A 218 -4.66 -15.29 -1.36
CA TYR A 218 -4.40 -14.90 0.03
C TYR A 218 -5.49 -15.40 0.99
N GLY A 219 -5.07 -16.07 2.07
CA GLY A 219 -5.96 -16.57 3.10
C GLY A 219 -6.81 -17.77 2.68
N ILE A 220 -6.47 -18.41 1.57
CA ILE A 220 -7.11 -19.65 1.10
C ILE A 220 -6.24 -20.87 1.41
N PRO A 221 -6.81 -22.10 1.46
CA PRO A 221 -6.02 -23.31 1.67
C PRO A 221 -4.88 -23.45 0.65
N GLY A 222 -3.64 -23.56 1.16
CA GLY A 222 -2.43 -23.65 0.35
C GLY A 222 -2.03 -22.36 -0.36
N GLY A 223 -2.71 -21.24 -0.11
CA GLY A 223 -2.33 -19.92 -0.56
C GLY A 223 -1.38 -19.21 0.41
N TYR A 224 -1.18 -17.90 0.21
CA TYR A 224 -0.41 -17.06 1.12
C TYR A 224 -1.06 -17.01 2.49
N LYS A 225 -0.25 -17.00 3.54
CA LYS A 225 -0.66 -17.15 4.94
C LYS A 225 -0.85 -15.79 5.61
N PRO A 226 -2.06 -15.46 6.10
CA PRO A 226 -2.33 -14.16 6.74
C PRO A 226 -1.45 -13.84 7.95
N GLU A 227 -1.01 -14.85 8.69
CA GLU A 227 -0.15 -14.71 9.88
C GLU A 227 1.32 -14.47 9.56
N ARG A 228 1.73 -14.63 8.29
CA ARG A 228 3.12 -14.57 7.85
C ARG A 228 3.37 -13.58 6.73
N ASP A 229 2.40 -13.49 5.83
CA ASP A 229 2.52 -12.77 4.56
C ASP A 229 1.67 -11.50 4.59
N ILE A 230 2.03 -10.49 3.79
CA ILE A 230 1.39 -9.17 3.78
C ILE A 230 0.73 -8.88 2.43
N VAL A 231 -0.37 -8.12 2.43
CA VAL A 231 -1.09 -7.69 1.21
C VAL A 231 -0.86 -6.22 0.92
N LEU A 232 -0.54 -5.88 -0.32
CA LEU A 232 -0.43 -4.51 -0.80
C LEU A 232 -1.79 -3.90 -1.13
N LEU A 233 -2.06 -2.76 -0.50
CA LEU A 233 -3.17 -1.87 -0.83
C LEU A 233 -2.64 -0.62 -1.55
N LEU A 234 -2.32 -0.77 -2.83
CA LEU A 234 -1.88 0.33 -3.69
C LEU A 234 -3.09 1.19 -4.07
N THR A 235 -3.06 2.45 -3.67
CA THR A 235 -4.11 3.40 -4.02
C THR A 235 -3.70 4.26 -5.21
N PRO A 236 -4.66 4.72 -6.03
CA PRO A 236 -4.38 5.74 -7.02
C PRO A 236 -3.85 7.02 -6.38
N VAL A 237 -3.00 7.74 -7.12
CA VAL A 237 -2.38 8.99 -6.65
C VAL A 237 -3.42 10.05 -6.25
N GLU A 238 -3.00 10.94 -5.36
CA GLU A 238 -3.73 12.10 -4.88
C GLU A 238 -5.01 11.75 -4.12
N MET A 239 -4.83 11.00 -3.02
CA MET A 239 -5.89 10.73 -2.03
C MET A 239 -7.16 10.09 -2.66
N LYS A 240 -6.95 9.05 -3.46
CA LYS A 240 -8.02 8.27 -4.08
C LYS A 240 -8.00 6.82 -3.62
N THR A 241 -9.14 6.14 -3.74
CA THR A 241 -9.28 4.70 -3.57
C THR A 241 -10.18 4.12 -4.65
N THR A 242 -10.23 2.80 -4.75
CA THR A 242 -11.09 2.07 -5.70
C THR A 242 -11.72 0.87 -5.01
N TYR A 243 -12.75 0.30 -5.61
CA TYR A 243 -13.31 -0.97 -5.15
C TYR A 243 -12.29 -2.10 -5.16
N GLU A 244 -11.33 -2.09 -6.09
CA GLU A 244 -10.25 -3.08 -6.07
C GLU A 244 -9.46 -3.04 -4.76
N VAL A 245 -9.11 -1.84 -4.27
CA VAL A 245 -8.42 -1.66 -3.00
C VAL A 245 -9.30 -2.07 -1.84
N LEU A 246 -10.57 -1.66 -1.83
CA LEU A 246 -11.52 -2.01 -0.77
C LEU A 246 -11.84 -3.52 -0.75
N HIS A 247 -11.86 -4.22 -1.89
CA HIS A 247 -11.98 -5.68 -1.92
C HIS A 247 -10.79 -6.37 -1.27
N LYS A 248 -9.55 -5.90 -1.55
CA LYS A 248 -8.34 -6.42 -0.89
C LYS A 248 -8.40 -6.17 0.62
N LEU A 249 -8.83 -4.97 1.04
CA LEU A 249 -9.01 -4.64 2.46
C LEU A 249 -10.01 -5.60 3.13
N CYS A 250 -11.16 -5.81 2.52
CA CYS A 250 -12.18 -6.74 3.04
C CYS A 250 -11.66 -8.19 3.12
N GLN A 251 -10.93 -8.65 2.09
CA GLN A 251 -10.33 -9.98 2.10
C GLN A 251 -9.32 -10.11 3.25
N THR A 252 -8.45 -9.12 3.42
CA THR A 252 -7.45 -9.13 4.51
C THR A 252 -8.13 -9.09 5.86
N TYR A 253 -9.20 -8.30 6.02
CA TYR A 253 -10.03 -8.28 7.21
C TYR A 253 -10.61 -9.66 7.53
N ASN A 254 -11.23 -10.33 6.54
CA ASN A 254 -11.84 -11.65 6.70
C ASN A 254 -10.83 -12.73 7.12
N CYS A 255 -9.58 -12.61 6.67
CA CYS A 255 -8.52 -13.57 6.95
C CYS A 255 -7.73 -13.24 8.22
N GLY A 256 -7.93 -12.08 8.84
CA GLY A 256 -7.12 -11.62 9.97
C GLY A 256 -5.68 -11.29 9.60
N GLY A 257 -5.45 -10.91 8.35
CA GLY A 257 -4.12 -10.67 7.82
C GLY A 257 -3.59 -9.25 8.03
N ILE A 258 -2.41 -8.99 7.48
CA ILE A 258 -1.71 -7.71 7.55
C ILE A 258 -1.79 -7.03 6.18
N THR A 259 -2.06 -5.72 6.16
CA THR A 259 -1.98 -4.89 4.96
C THR A 259 -0.80 -3.94 5.02
N TYR A 260 -0.25 -3.64 3.86
CA TYR A 260 0.66 -2.53 3.62
C TYR A 260 -0.01 -1.54 2.69
N GLY A 261 -0.18 -0.30 3.14
CA GLY A 261 -0.76 0.77 2.33
C GLY A 261 0.32 1.55 1.59
N GLY A 262 0.10 1.83 0.31
CA GLY A 262 0.99 2.65 -0.50
C GLY A 262 0.23 3.62 -1.39
N SER A 263 0.66 4.87 -1.40
CA SER A 263 0.23 5.89 -2.36
C SER A 263 1.41 6.79 -2.68
N TRP A 264 1.42 7.33 -3.89
CA TRP A 264 2.46 8.26 -4.32
C TRP A 264 1.85 9.55 -4.81
N SER A 265 2.66 10.59 -4.79
CA SER A 265 2.37 11.84 -5.48
C SER A 265 3.45 12.10 -6.51
N MET A 266 3.06 12.64 -7.66
CA MET A 266 3.99 12.93 -8.75
C MET A 266 4.45 14.37 -8.66
N ILE A 267 5.76 14.60 -8.55
CA ILE A 267 6.34 15.94 -8.71
C ILE A 267 6.05 16.42 -10.13
N GLY A 268 5.41 17.58 -10.24
CA GLY A 268 4.90 18.10 -11.52
C GLY A 268 3.51 17.58 -11.92
N GLY A 269 2.88 16.73 -11.08
CA GLY A 269 1.50 16.30 -11.22
C GLY A 269 0.48 17.28 -10.61
N TYR A 270 -0.68 16.78 -10.21
CA TYR A 270 -1.78 17.60 -9.66
C TYR A 270 -1.44 18.32 -8.35
N ALA A 271 -0.57 17.73 -7.53
CA ALA A 271 -0.06 18.35 -6.30
C ALA A 271 0.99 19.45 -6.56
N GLY A 272 1.47 19.62 -7.81
CA GLY A 272 2.43 20.63 -8.20
C GLY A 272 3.88 20.23 -8.00
N GLY A 273 4.72 21.14 -7.45
CA GLY A 273 6.16 20.93 -7.22
C GLY A 273 6.49 19.93 -6.11
N PRO A 274 7.78 19.79 -5.75
CA PRO A 274 8.23 18.86 -4.72
C PRO A 274 7.57 19.10 -3.37
N GLU A 275 7.34 20.33 -2.97
CA GLU A 275 6.68 20.67 -1.72
C GLU A 275 5.22 20.20 -1.71
N GLY A 276 4.49 20.40 -2.82
CA GLY A 276 3.13 19.94 -2.96
C GLY A 276 3.03 18.41 -2.96
N ALA A 277 3.96 17.74 -3.64
CA ALA A 277 4.05 16.28 -3.61
C ALA A 277 4.31 15.76 -2.20
N ALA A 278 5.18 16.39 -1.42
CA ALA A 278 5.44 16.00 -0.03
C ALA A 278 4.18 16.16 0.85
N VAL A 279 3.48 17.29 0.76
CA VAL A 279 2.21 17.51 1.49
C VAL A 279 1.16 16.47 1.10
N SER A 280 1.04 16.18 -0.21
CA SER A 280 0.11 15.17 -0.71
C SER A 280 0.45 13.76 -0.22
N CYS A 281 1.73 13.37 -0.23
CA CYS A 281 2.17 12.07 0.31
C CYS A 281 1.83 11.92 1.80
N ILE A 282 2.06 12.95 2.61
CA ILE A 282 1.70 12.94 4.03
C ILE A 282 0.20 12.78 4.20
N ALA A 283 -0.61 13.57 3.47
CA ALA A 283 -2.06 13.47 3.51
C ALA A 283 -2.56 12.08 3.09
N CYS A 284 -2.01 11.51 2.01
CA CYS A 284 -2.30 10.15 1.57
C CYS A 284 -2.00 9.13 2.69
N THR A 285 -0.81 9.18 3.28
CA THR A 285 -0.39 8.26 4.34
C THR A 285 -1.34 8.33 5.54
N LEU A 286 -1.69 9.52 6.02
CA LEU A 286 -2.63 9.70 7.12
C LEU A 286 -4.02 9.12 6.82
N LEU A 287 -4.51 9.30 5.59
CA LEU A 287 -5.77 8.72 5.16
C LEU A 287 -5.71 7.19 5.05
N LEU A 288 -4.58 6.62 4.60
CA LEU A 288 -4.36 5.18 4.58
C LEU A 288 -4.34 4.59 5.98
N TYR A 289 -3.62 5.19 6.94
CA TYR A 289 -3.67 4.80 8.34
C TYR A 289 -5.09 4.82 8.88
N THR A 290 -5.86 5.86 8.52
CA THR A 290 -7.22 6.01 9.02
C THR A 290 -8.19 5.00 8.41
N ALA A 291 -8.12 4.79 7.09
CA ALA A 291 -9.08 3.96 6.36
C ALA A 291 -8.81 2.45 6.51
N TYR A 292 -7.53 2.04 6.61
CA TYR A 292 -7.15 0.63 6.44
C TYR A 292 -6.74 -0.08 7.74
N GLN A 293 -6.75 0.62 8.87
CA GLN A 293 -6.46 -0.01 10.17
C GLN A 293 -7.45 -1.10 10.59
N ALA A 294 -8.62 -1.15 9.95
CA ALA A 294 -9.55 -2.23 10.16
C ALA A 294 -8.97 -3.64 9.92
N SER A 295 -7.83 -3.74 9.24
CA SER A 295 -7.16 -4.99 8.89
C SER A 295 -5.76 -5.16 9.51
N ASN A 296 -5.48 -4.57 10.68
CA ASN A 296 -4.14 -4.57 11.31
C ASN A 296 -3.06 -3.93 10.42
N GLY A 297 -3.43 -2.92 9.63
CA GLY A 297 -2.56 -2.32 8.63
C GLY A 297 -1.25 -1.79 9.21
N ALA A 298 -0.15 -2.22 8.59
CA ALA A 298 1.11 -1.51 8.61
C ALA A 298 1.13 -0.59 7.38
N SER A 299 1.55 0.64 7.51
CA SER A 299 1.70 1.58 6.41
C SER A 299 2.99 2.38 6.56
#